data_960430d9e988d72e19879a2daf101e09
#
_entry.id   960430d9e988d72e19879a2daf101e09
#
_cell.length_a   1.000
_cell.length_b   1.000
_cell.length_c   1.000
_cell.angle_alpha   90.00
_cell.angle_beta   90.00
_cell.angle_gamma   90.00
#
_symmetry.space_group_name_H-M   'P 1'
#
loop_
_entity.id
_entity.type
_entity.pdbx_description
1 polymer ?
#
loop_
_entity_poly.entity_id
_entity_poly.type
_entity_poly.pdbx_seq_one_letter_code
_entity_poly.pdbx_strand_id
1 'polypeptide(L)'
;TGLIARAADAGYKFIVVIAGIHNNLRRQTQQRIDEAFIGRSSDPEDRRNIGVGLAPGYPHPATLTNINEDFNKNTAAKSGWKINDFSKPIILIIKKNVTTLTALHKWLKALNAEGEDRISDVPMLLIDDEADNASINTNKEDLDPTRTNAMIRRILGLFAKSCYVGYTATPFANIFINPDGYGD
;
A
#
# COMPACT_ATOMS: atom_id res chain seq x y z
N THR A 1 8.36 6.55 7.74
CA THR A 1 7.15 7.33 8.12
C THR A 1 7.24 8.76 7.60
N GLY A 2 8.40 9.45 7.69
CA GLY A 2 8.54 10.85 7.24
C GLY A 2 8.15 11.08 5.78
N LEU A 3 8.46 10.16 4.86
CA LEU A 3 8.01 10.23 3.47
C LEU A 3 6.47 10.20 3.36
N ILE A 4 5.81 9.35 4.15
CA ILE A 4 4.35 9.21 4.16
C ILE A 4 3.68 10.53 4.59
N ALA A 5 4.16 11.14 5.68
CA ALA A 5 3.64 12.41 6.16
C ALA A 5 3.82 13.51 5.12
N ARG A 6 5.02 13.66 4.54
CA ARG A 6 5.28 14.63 3.47
C ARG A 6 4.44 14.41 2.23
N ALA A 7 4.21 13.14 1.85
CA ALA A 7 3.36 12.83 0.71
C ALA A 7 1.89 13.21 0.99
N ALA A 8 1.38 12.93 2.19
CA ALA A 8 0.04 13.36 2.59
C ALA A 8 -0.11 14.89 2.56
N ASP A 9 0.89 15.62 3.08
CA ASP A 9 0.93 17.08 3.03
C ASP A 9 1.01 17.61 1.59
N ALA A 10 1.67 16.88 0.68
CA ALA A 10 1.73 17.20 -0.74
C ALA A 10 0.46 16.80 -1.53
N GLY A 11 -0.56 16.28 -0.86
CA GLY A 11 -1.86 15.95 -1.47
C GLY A 11 -2.01 14.52 -1.97
N TYR A 12 -1.08 13.60 -1.66
CA TYR A 12 -1.31 12.18 -1.90
C TYR A 12 -2.40 11.67 -0.98
N LYS A 13 -3.45 11.12 -1.57
CA LYS A 13 -4.65 10.69 -0.82
C LYS A 13 -4.75 9.18 -0.66
N PHE A 14 -4.12 8.41 -1.53
CA PHE A 14 -4.13 6.95 -1.47
C PHE A 14 -2.69 6.44 -1.33
N ILE A 15 -2.37 5.87 -0.17
CA ILE A 15 -1.01 5.45 0.16
C ILE A 15 -1.02 3.94 0.43
N VAL A 16 -0.19 3.20 -0.29
CA VAL A 16 -0.02 1.75 -0.11
C VAL A 16 1.41 1.47 0.31
N VAL A 17 1.57 0.76 1.42
CA VAL A 17 2.86 0.25 1.90
C VAL A 17 2.87 -1.26 1.77
N ILE A 18 3.74 -1.76 0.92
CA ILE A 18 4.01 -3.19 0.78
C ILE A 18 5.12 -3.55 1.78
N ALA A 19 4.76 -4.28 2.84
CA ALA A 19 5.61 -4.54 4.01
C ALA A 19 6.18 -5.96 4.00
N GLY A 20 6.88 -6.34 2.92
CA GLY A 20 7.50 -7.66 2.78
C GLY A 20 6.48 -8.82 2.62
N ILE A 21 6.99 -10.05 2.68
CA ILE A 21 6.20 -11.27 2.42
C ILE A 21 5.60 -11.91 3.68
N HIS A 22 6.12 -11.55 4.86
CA HIS A 22 5.75 -12.18 6.14
C HIS A 22 4.71 -11.38 6.92
N ASN A 23 3.75 -12.07 7.55
CA ASN A 23 2.73 -11.45 8.39
C ASN A 23 3.31 -10.63 9.54
N ASN A 24 4.41 -11.09 10.14
CA ASN A 24 5.05 -10.40 11.27
C ASN A 24 5.59 -9.03 10.84
N LEU A 25 6.23 -8.93 9.68
CA LEU A 25 6.74 -7.66 9.16
C LEU A 25 5.58 -6.71 8.85
N ARG A 26 4.53 -7.20 8.18
CA ARG A 26 3.33 -6.41 7.91
C ARG A 26 2.72 -5.87 9.22
N ARG A 27 2.56 -6.73 10.24
CA ARG A 27 2.01 -6.35 11.54
C ARG A 27 2.85 -5.28 12.23
N GLN A 28 4.18 -5.45 12.27
CA GLN A 28 5.09 -4.46 12.85
C GLN A 28 5.03 -3.13 12.09
N THR A 29 4.96 -3.17 10.77
CA THR A 29 4.82 -1.97 9.94
C THR A 29 3.49 -1.28 10.21
N GLN A 30 2.38 -2.03 10.32
CA GLN A 30 1.08 -1.48 10.70
C GLN A 30 1.15 -0.74 12.04
N GLN A 31 1.71 -1.37 13.09
CA GLN A 31 1.85 -0.75 14.42
C GLN A 31 2.65 0.56 14.37
N ARG A 32 3.78 0.57 13.65
CA ARG A 32 4.61 1.79 13.49
C ARG A 32 3.87 2.90 12.75
N ILE A 33 3.06 2.55 11.76
CA ILE A 33 2.25 3.52 11.02
C ILE A 33 1.07 4.01 11.85
N ASP A 34 0.45 3.13 12.64
CA ASP A 34 -0.60 3.51 13.58
C ASP A 34 -0.10 4.59 14.55
N GLU A 35 1.09 4.40 15.14
CA GLU A 35 1.68 5.35 16.09
C GLU A 35 2.15 6.65 15.43
N ALA A 36 2.79 6.55 14.27
CA ALA A 36 3.55 7.65 13.70
C ALA A 36 2.82 8.40 12.56
N PHE A 37 1.65 7.93 12.12
CA PHE A 37 0.89 8.56 11.04
C PHE A 37 -0.63 8.48 11.22
N ILE A 38 -1.21 7.33 11.55
CA ILE A 38 -2.67 7.21 11.74
C ILE A 38 -3.09 7.87 13.05
N GLY A 39 -2.25 7.76 14.08
CA GLY A 39 -2.50 8.34 15.40
C GLY A 39 -3.57 7.60 16.20
N ARG A 40 -3.98 6.43 15.74
CA ARG A 40 -4.96 5.56 16.41
C ARG A 40 -4.58 4.11 16.19
N SER A 41 -4.76 3.29 17.23
CA SER A 41 -4.59 1.86 17.10
C SER A 41 -5.57 1.28 16.07
N SER A 42 -5.07 0.49 15.15
CA SER A 42 -5.88 -0.26 14.18
C SER A 42 -6.38 -1.58 14.74
N ASP A 43 -6.08 -1.90 16.01
CA ASP A 43 -6.65 -3.07 16.67
C ASP A 43 -8.17 -2.90 16.78
N PRO A 44 -8.99 -3.83 16.24
CA PRO A 44 -10.43 -3.75 16.34
C PRO A 44 -10.96 -3.71 17.79
N GLU A 45 -10.21 -4.30 18.72
CA GLU A 45 -10.56 -4.39 20.14
C GLU A 45 -10.05 -3.22 20.98
N ASP A 46 -9.05 -2.46 20.48
CA ASP A 46 -8.43 -1.35 21.20
C ASP A 46 -8.17 -0.15 20.28
N ARG A 47 -9.21 0.62 19.98
CA ARG A 47 -9.15 1.78 19.06
C ARG A 47 -8.77 3.10 19.73
N ARG A 48 -7.91 3.08 20.74
CA ARG A 48 -7.44 4.30 21.42
C ARG A 48 -6.51 5.14 20.54
N ASN A 49 -6.42 6.42 20.87
CA ASN A 49 -5.42 7.31 20.30
C ASN A 49 -4.03 6.94 20.82
N ILE A 50 -3.05 6.91 19.93
CA ILE A 50 -1.65 6.56 20.22
C ILE A 50 -0.70 7.47 19.43
N GLY A 51 0.54 7.56 19.88
CA GLY A 51 1.59 8.28 19.16
C GLY A 51 1.19 9.70 18.79
N VAL A 52 1.26 10.03 17.51
CA VAL A 52 0.91 11.36 16.96
C VAL A 52 -0.55 11.75 17.22
N GLY A 53 -1.42 10.77 17.38
CA GLY A 53 -2.85 11.00 17.62
C GLY A 53 -3.18 11.50 19.02
N LEU A 54 -2.20 11.55 19.94
CA LEU A 54 -2.36 12.19 21.25
C LEU A 54 -2.32 13.71 21.14
N ALA A 55 -1.84 14.25 20.03
CA ALA A 55 -1.84 15.68 19.80
C ALA A 55 -3.28 16.20 19.60
N PRO A 56 -3.68 17.31 20.27
CA PRO A 56 -5.01 17.88 20.09
C PRO A 56 -5.31 18.22 18.63
N GLY A 57 -6.47 17.80 18.12
CA GLY A 57 -6.91 18.10 16.75
C GLY A 57 -6.23 17.32 15.65
N TYR A 58 -5.47 16.26 15.98
CA TYR A 58 -4.83 15.43 14.95
C TYR A 58 -5.88 14.82 13.98
N PRO A 59 -5.67 14.92 12.64
CA PRO A 59 -6.74 14.63 11.66
C PRO A 59 -7.03 13.13 11.44
N HIS A 60 -6.28 12.22 12.03
CA HIS A 60 -6.41 10.76 11.92
C HIS A 60 -6.69 10.26 10.50
N PRO A 61 -5.66 9.99 9.69
CA PRO A 61 -5.82 9.30 8.41
C PRO A 61 -6.59 7.98 8.56
N ALA A 62 -7.28 7.56 7.50
CA ALA A 62 -8.01 6.30 7.52
C ALA A 62 -7.11 5.12 7.11
N THR A 63 -7.47 3.91 7.56
CA THR A 63 -6.83 2.67 7.13
C THR A 63 -7.87 1.60 6.82
N LEU A 64 -7.63 0.80 5.77
CA LEU A 64 -8.44 -0.36 5.41
C LEU A 64 -7.80 -1.69 5.82
N THR A 65 -6.63 -1.62 6.43
CA THR A 65 -5.92 -2.75 7.05
C THR A 65 -5.81 -2.54 8.55
N ASN A 66 -5.57 -3.59 9.30
CA ASN A 66 -5.36 -3.51 10.74
C ASN A 66 -4.24 -4.44 11.19
N ILE A 67 -3.89 -4.43 12.47
CA ILE A 67 -2.78 -5.26 12.96
C ILE A 67 -3.01 -6.76 12.75
N ASN A 68 -4.25 -7.23 12.73
CA ASN A 68 -4.61 -8.63 12.62
C ASN A 68 -4.90 -9.05 11.18
N GLU A 69 -5.43 -8.14 10.34
CA GLU A 69 -5.93 -8.44 9.01
C GLU A 69 -5.21 -7.63 7.93
N ASP A 70 -4.79 -8.34 6.89
CA ASP A 70 -4.34 -7.78 5.61
C ASP A 70 -5.54 -7.34 4.77
N PHE A 71 -5.28 -6.63 3.67
CA PHE A 71 -6.32 -6.26 2.72
C PHE A 71 -6.94 -7.51 2.08
N ASN A 72 -8.25 -7.63 2.15
CA ASN A 72 -9.01 -8.70 1.52
C ASN A 72 -10.40 -8.20 1.07
N LYS A 73 -11.17 -9.06 0.39
CA LYS A 73 -12.50 -8.70 -0.12
C LYS A 73 -13.48 -8.25 0.99
N ASN A 74 -13.35 -8.81 2.18
CA ASN A 74 -14.26 -8.50 3.29
C ASN A 74 -13.94 -7.14 3.90
N THR A 75 -12.65 -6.79 4.03
CA THR A 75 -12.22 -5.45 4.48
C THR A 75 -12.67 -4.39 3.49
N ALA A 76 -12.57 -4.67 2.20
CA ALA A 76 -13.03 -3.78 1.14
C ALA A 76 -14.57 -3.62 1.13
N ALA A 77 -15.32 -4.72 1.26
CA ALA A 77 -16.78 -4.68 1.26
C ALA A 77 -17.38 -3.94 2.48
N LYS A 78 -16.75 -4.11 3.66
CA LYS A 78 -17.17 -3.41 4.89
C LYS A 78 -16.97 -1.90 4.82
N SER A 79 -16.10 -1.42 3.95
CA SER A 79 -15.76 0.00 3.92
C SER A 79 -16.82 0.87 3.23
N GLY A 80 -17.57 0.35 2.26
CA GLY A 80 -18.55 1.12 1.47
C GLY A 80 -17.95 2.36 0.78
N TRP A 81 -16.62 2.47 0.76
CA TRP A 81 -15.89 3.66 0.36
C TRP A 81 -15.89 3.82 -1.15
N LYS A 82 -16.20 5.01 -1.60
CA LYS A 82 -15.92 5.46 -2.96
C LYS A 82 -14.60 6.22 -2.98
N ILE A 83 -13.87 6.08 -4.07
CA ILE A 83 -12.55 6.74 -4.23
C ILE A 83 -12.59 8.27 -4.08
N ASN A 84 -13.73 8.88 -4.36
CA ASN A 84 -13.91 10.33 -4.25
C ASN A 84 -14.39 10.81 -2.86
N ASP A 85 -14.68 9.88 -1.94
CA ASP A 85 -15.17 10.22 -0.59
C ASP A 85 -14.03 10.53 0.40
N PHE A 86 -12.78 10.59 -0.07
CA PHE A 86 -11.62 10.78 0.78
C PHE A 86 -11.38 12.25 1.12
N SER A 87 -11.97 12.70 2.21
CA SER A 87 -11.60 13.98 2.84
C SER A 87 -10.24 13.93 3.53
N LYS A 88 -9.70 12.72 3.80
CA LYS A 88 -8.45 12.44 4.48
C LYS A 88 -7.63 11.40 3.71
N PRO A 89 -6.29 11.37 3.88
CA PRO A 89 -5.48 10.31 3.31
C PRO A 89 -5.92 8.94 3.81
N ILE A 90 -5.88 7.95 2.91
CA ILE A 90 -6.07 6.54 3.24
C ILE A 90 -4.76 5.82 3.07
N ILE A 91 -4.40 5.02 4.05
CA ILE A 91 -3.20 4.20 4.02
C ILE A 91 -3.54 2.71 4.21
N LEU A 92 -2.91 1.87 3.40
CA LEU A 92 -2.99 0.42 3.49
C LEU A 92 -1.61 -0.16 3.72
N ILE A 93 -1.49 -1.09 4.65
CA ILE A 93 -0.27 -1.84 4.89
C ILE A 93 -0.52 -3.30 4.53
N ILE A 94 0.04 -3.74 3.40
CA ILE A 94 -0.25 -5.03 2.78
C ILE A 94 0.99 -5.91 2.65
N LYS A 95 0.79 -7.20 2.52
CA LYS A 95 1.87 -8.13 2.18
C LYS A 95 2.23 -8.08 0.70
N LYS A 96 3.49 -8.42 0.43
CA LYS A 96 4.02 -8.57 -0.94
C LYS A 96 3.65 -9.96 -1.48
N ASN A 97 2.39 -10.14 -1.86
CA ASN A 97 1.93 -11.35 -2.55
C ASN A 97 0.88 -11.05 -3.63
N VAL A 98 0.81 -11.93 -4.62
CA VAL A 98 -0.07 -11.78 -5.77
C VAL A 98 -1.54 -11.76 -5.38
N THR A 99 -1.95 -12.56 -4.41
CA THR A 99 -3.35 -12.67 -3.96
C THR A 99 -3.85 -11.34 -3.38
N THR A 100 -3.11 -10.73 -2.44
CA THR A 100 -3.48 -9.44 -1.85
C THR A 100 -3.47 -8.32 -2.89
N LEU A 101 -2.43 -8.27 -3.74
CA LEU A 101 -2.33 -7.28 -4.80
C LEU A 101 -3.46 -7.42 -5.83
N THR A 102 -3.84 -8.65 -6.17
CA THR A 102 -4.98 -8.92 -7.07
C THR A 102 -6.30 -8.47 -6.45
N ALA A 103 -6.50 -8.72 -5.15
CA ALA A 103 -7.69 -8.27 -4.44
C ALA A 103 -7.78 -6.73 -4.43
N LEU A 104 -6.65 -6.06 -4.15
CA LEU A 104 -6.56 -4.60 -4.18
C LEU A 104 -6.86 -4.04 -5.58
N HIS A 105 -6.24 -4.60 -6.62
CA HIS A 105 -6.46 -4.18 -8.00
C HIS A 105 -7.95 -4.31 -8.41
N LYS A 106 -8.58 -5.45 -8.11
CA LYS A 106 -9.99 -5.69 -8.41
C LYS A 106 -10.90 -4.70 -7.70
N TRP A 107 -10.62 -4.42 -6.43
CA TRP A 107 -11.38 -3.45 -5.64
C TRP A 107 -11.25 -2.04 -6.20
N LEU A 108 -10.03 -1.57 -6.48
CA LEU A 108 -9.79 -0.26 -7.09
C LEU A 108 -10.48 -0.12 -8.44
N LYS A 109 -10.42 -1.15 -9.28
CA LYS A 109 -11.10 -1.16 -10.57
C LYS A 109 -12.62 -1.10 -10.44
N ALA A 110 -13.19 -1.79 -9.45
CA ALA A 110 -14.62 -1.76 -9.19
C ALA A 110 -15.11 -0.39 -8.67
N LEU A 111 -14.29 0.29 -7.86
CA LEU A 111 -14.59 1.65 -7.39
C LEU A 111 -14.56 2.70 -8.51
N ASN A 112 -13.75 2.46 -9.54
CA ASN A 112 -13.58 3.35 -10.69
C ASN A 112 -14.55 3.02 -11.84
N ALA A 113 -15.52 2.12 -11.66
CA ALA A 113 -16.39 1.59 -12.72
C ALA A 113 -17.36 2.62 -13.34
N GLU A 114 -17.35 3.88 -12.90
CA GLU A 114 -18.25 4.93 -13.41
C GLU A 114 -17.73 5.67 -14.66
N GLY A 115 -16.76 5.12 -15.39
CA GLY A 115 -16.58 5.52 -16.79
C GLY A 115 -15.28 6.20 -17.17
N GLU A 116 -14.31 6.37 -16.29
CA GLU A 116 -12.98 6.84 -16.67
C GLU A 116 -11.96 5.69 -16.74
N ASP A 117 -11.07 5.72 -17.75
CA ASP A 117 -10.01 4.71 -17.89
C ASP A 117 -9.01 4.73 -16.72
N ARG A 118 -8.93 5.85 -15.98
CA ARG A 118 -8.03 6.05 -14.84
C ARG A 118 -8.67 6.88 -13.74
N ILE A 119 -8.21 6.62 -12.51
CA ILE A 119 -8.56 7.42 -11.33
C ILE A 119 -7.80 8.74 -11.40
N SER A 120 -8.50 9.85 -11.68
CA SER A 120 -7.89 11.15 -12.00
C SER A 120 -7.59 12.00 -10.76
N ASP A 121 -8.48 12.00 -9.76
CA ASP A 121 -8.47 12.99 -8.69
C ASP A 121 -7.83 12.54 -7.39
N VAL A 122 -7.29 11.32 -7.38
CA VAL A 122 -6.66 10.70 -6.20
C VAL A 122 -5.21 10.36 -6.50
N PRO A 123 -4.24 11.23 -6.21
CA PRO A 123 -2.82 10.88 -6.33
C PRO A 123 -2.45 9.71 -5.41
N MET A 124 -1.77 8.71 -5.98
CA MET A 124 -1.36 7.49 -5.29
C MET A 124 0.15 7.46 -5.03
N LEU A 125 0.52 7.08 -3.80
CA LEU A 125 1.89 6.69 -3.45
C LEU A 125 1.93 5.20 -3.10
N LEU A 126 2.80 4.46 -3.77
CA LEU A 126 3.10 3.07 -3.42
C LEU A 126 4.54 2.97 -2.95
N ILE A 127 4.72 2.50 -1.72
CA ILE A 127 6.01 2.25 -1.09
C ILE A 127 6.20 0.74 -1.01
N ASP A 128 7.27 0.23 -1.60
CA ASP A 128 7.68 -1.17 -1.53
C ASP A 128 8.87 -1.28 -0.58
N ASP A 129 8.61 -1.75 0.63
CA ASP A 129 9.64 -2.06 1.62
C ASP A 129 10.16 -3.48 1.34
N GLU A 130 11.46 -3.64 1.18
CA GLU A 130 12.11 -4.86 0.65
C GLU A 130 11.87 -5.08 -0.87
N ALA A 131 12.13 -4.05 -1.67
CA ALA A 131 11.97 -4.11 -3.12
C ALA A 131 12.85 -5.19 -3.81
N ASP A 132 13.93 -5.61 -3.15
CA ASP A 132 14.85 -6.66 -3.59
C ASP A 132 14.44 -8.09 -3.21
N ASN A 133 13.51 -8.29 -2.29
CA ASN A 133 13.04 -9.62 -1.85
C ASN A 133 12.22 -10.38 -2.89
N ALA A 134 12.34 -10.01 -4.14
CA ALA A 134 11.74 -10.72 -5.26
C ALA A 134 12.51 -11.99 -5.67
N SER A 135 13.69 -12.26 -5.10
CA SER A 135 14.68 -13.14 -5.77
C SER A 135 15.05 -14.42 -5.06
N ILE A 136 14.55 -14.75 -3.86
CA ILE A 136 15.00 -15.98 -3.18
C ILE A 136 13.89 -17.02 -3.13
N ASN A 137 14.07 -18.05 -4.00
CA ASN A 137 13.55 -19.41 -3.93
C ASN A 137 12.35 -19.67 -3.03
N THR A 138 11.16 -19.29 -3.48
CA THR A 138 9.94 -19.88 -2.96
C THR A 138 9.13 -20.43 -4.13
N ASN A 139 9.04 -21.76 -4.23
CA ASN A 139 8.22 -22.51 -5.19
C ASN A 139 6.70 -22.29 -4.98
N LYS A 140 6.30 -21.14 -4.45
CA LYS A 140 4.89 -20.78 -4.30
C LYS A 140 4.54 -19.72 -5.36
N GLU A 141 3.59 -20.03 -6.22
CA GLU A 141 3.10 -19.14 -7.29
C GLU A 141 2.71 -17.75 -6.77
N ASP A 142 2.26 -17.63 -5.51
CA ASP A 142 1.87 -16.37 -4.89
C ASP A 142 3.05 -15.42 -4.58
N LEU A 143 4.28 -15.93 -4.62
CA LEU A 143 5.50 -15.19 -4.33
C LEU A 143 6.39 -15.00 -5.56
N ASP A 144 5.87 -15.30 -6.76
CA ASP A 144 6.58 -15.08 -8.02
C ASP A 144 6.85 -13.57 -8.21
N PRO A 145 8.13 -13.16 -8.25
CA PRO A 145 8.52 -11.76 -8.38
C PRO A 145 7.97 -11.10 -9.64
N THR A 146 7.96 -11.82 -10.74
CA THR A 146 7.49 -11.32 -12.03
C THR A 146 5.99 -11.00 -11.96
N ARG A 147 5.20 -11.90 -11.40
CA ARG A 147 3.76 -11.72 -11.21
C ARG A 147 3.45 -10.61 -10.22
N THR A 148 4.21 -10.52 -9.12
CA THR A 148 4.09 -9.47 -8.12
C THR A 148 4.37 -8.09 -8.72
N ASN A 149 5.49 -7.95 -9.45
CA ASN A 149 5.87 -6.71 -10.11
C ASN A 149 4.87 -6.30 -11.21
N ALA A 150 4.38 -7.27 -11.99
CA ALA A 150 3.34 -7.01 -12.98
C ALA A 150 2.07 -6.48 -12.32
N MET A 151 1.70 -7.01 -11.14
CA MET A 151 0.50 -6.58 -10.42
C MET A 151 0.67 -5.18 -9.83
N ILE A 152 1.86 -4.85 -9.29
CA ILE A 152 2.21 -3.50 -8.83
C ILE A 152 2.06 -2.50 -9.97
N ARG A 153 2.62 -2.79 -11.15
CA ARG A 153 2.48 -1.93 -12.35
C ARG A 153 1.03 -1.73 -12.77
N ARG A 154 0.21 -2.79 -12.71
CA ARG A 154 -1.22 -2.70 -13.02
C ARG A 154 -1.97 -1.80 -12.03
N ILE A 155 -1.65 -1.89 -10.74
CA ILE A 155 -2.24 -1.03 -9.71
C ILE A 155 -1.85 0.43 -9.96
N LEU A 156 -0.56 0.73 -10.18
CA LEU A 156 -0.08 2.07 -10.49
C LEU A 156 -0.76 2.64 -11.76
N GLY A 157 -0.96 1.80 -12.77
CA GLY A 157 -1.60 2.18 -14.04
C GLY A 157 -3.07 2.55 -13.93
N LEU A 158 -3.76 2.19 -12.83
CA LEU A 158 -5.14 2.62 -12.57
C LEU A 158 -5.25 4.11 -12.21
N PHE A 159 -4.16 4.75 -11.81
CA PHE A 159 -4.16 6.14 -11.38
C PHE A 159 -3.54 7.04 -12.45
N ALA A 160 -4.13 8.21 -12.67
CA ALA A 160 -3.55 9.22 -13.55
C ALA A 160 -2.27 9.83 -12.94
N LYS A 161 -2.20 9.90 -11.61
CA LYS A 161 -1.04 10.36 -10.86
C LYS A 161 -0.62 9.30 -9.86
N SER A 162 0.50 8.63 -10.10
CA SER A 162 1.06 7.63 -9.19
C SER A 162 2.57 7.81 -9.03
N CYS A 163 3.07 7.49 -7.85
CA CYS A 163 4.49 7.45 -7.53
C CYS A 163 4.83 6.11 -6.89
N TYR A 164 5.92 5.49 -7.33
CA TYR A 164 6.48 4.28 -6.75
C TYR A 164 7.82 4.60 -6.07
N VAL A 165 7.97 4.13 -4.84
CA VAL A 165 9.22 4.24 -4.07
C VAL A 165 9.59 2.86 -3.55
N GLY A 166 10.70 2.31 -4.04
CA GLY A 166 11.28 1.07 -3.53
C GLY A 166 12.35 1.36 -2.47
N TYR A 167 12.23 0.71 -1.32
CA TYR A 167 13.31 0.62 -0.33
C TYR A 167 13.96 -0.74 -0.42
N THR A 168 15.29 -0.76 -0.45
CA THR A 168 16.09 -1.99 -0.49
C THR A 168 17.31 -1.85 0.40
N ALA A 169 17.65 -2.93 1.10
CA ALA A 169 18.89 -3.04 1.86
C ALA A 169 20.10 -3.32 0.95
N THR A 170 19.86 -3.80 -0.29
CA THR A 170 20.87 -4.17 -1.27
C THR A 170 20.67 -3.44 -2.59
N PRO A 171 20.89 -2.10 -2.64
CA PRO A 171 20.64 -1.30 -3.84
C PRO A 171 21.45 -1.75 -5.07
N PHE A 172 22.58 -2.41 -4.85
CA PHE A 172 23.45 -2.91 -5.92
C PHE A 172 22.90 -4.18 -6.62
N ALA A 173 22.00 -4.93 -6.03
CA ALA A 173 21.38 -6.08 -6.68
C ALA A 173 20.58 -5.71 -7.94
N ASN A 174 20.11 -4.47 -8.02
CA ASN A 174 19.31 -3.96 -9.14
C ASN A 174 20.18 -3.31 -10.25
N ILE A 175 21.48 -3.11 -10.03
CA ILE A 175 22.39 -2.50 -11.03
C ILE A 175 22.77 -3.52 -12.11
N PHE A 176 22.64 -4.80 -11.84
CA PHE A 176 22.93 -5.89 -12.79
C PHE A 176 21.74 -6.33 -13.64
N ILE A 177 20.62 -5.61 -13.60
CA ILE A 177 19.53 -5.83 -14.54
C ILE A 177 19.96 -5.22 -15.87
N ASN A 178 20.25 -6.08 -16.85
CA ASN A 178 20.61 -5.66 -18.19
C ASN A 178 19.52 -4.73 -18.75
N PRO A 179 19.84 -3.48 -19.10
CA PRO A 179 18.86 -2.54 -19.67
C PRO A 179 18.27 -3.01 -21.00
N ASP A 180 18.92 -3.94 -21.71
CA ASP A 180 18.46 -4.52 -22.97
C ASP A 180 17.38 -5.62 -22.80
N GLY A 181 17.02 -5.97 -21.56
CA GLY A 181 15.96 -6.96 -21.25
C GLY A 181 14.53 -6.39 -21.30
N TYR A 182 14.33 -5.16 -21.72
CA TYR A 182 13.01 -4.52 -21.90
C TYR A 182 12.69 -4.24 -23.38
N GLY A 183 13.19 -5.10 -24.27
CA GLY A 183 12.80 -5.11 -25.66
C GLY A 183 11.59 -6.05 -25.86
N ASP A 184 10.50 -5.46 -26.33
CA ASP A 184 9.24 -6.01 -26.90
C ASP A 184 8.24 -6.64 -25.93
#